data_a55477548a4cfbadb7feb75d78d03d84
#
_entry.id   a55477548a4cfbadb7feb75d78d03d84
#
_cell.length_a   1.000
_cell.length_b   1.000
_cell.length_c   1.000
_cell.angle_alpha   90.00
_cell.angle_beta   90.00
_cell.angle_gamma   90.00
#
_symmetry.space_group_name_H-M   'P 1'
#
loop_
_entity.id
_entity.type
_entity.pdbx_description
1 polymer ?
#
loop_
_entity_poly.entity_id
_entity_poly.type
_entity_poly.pdbx_seq_one_letter_code
_entity_poly.pdbx_strand_id
1 'polypeptide(L)'
;MFKTLDRYIIRQFLGTFFFILVTIMLIAVVFDISEKTEDFTKMKASTWVIIRDYYLNFIVYYSNLFSGLLIFLAVLLFTSRLAHRTEIIAMLSSGVSFPRIMWPYFLTATILTGLSLLINHAVLPSANKVRLAFEEEHIRATYHVNEKHLLREITPGSIAYFESFNTNENIGFRFSLENWSNGELTRKLTADRAQYDSVSGAWRVSDYLLRTMDGSREHIERGQMLDTIINLKPSDLGQRWESSMAMGWTELNAYIKAKLAQGDGSLMPFLIEKHQRTSYPFATYVFTLIGVSIASRKVRGGTGLHLALGVLLVLIYIFTMKLTSVAATNAGLDPLIAVWIPNVLFALVGIWIYQKAPK
;
A
#
# COMPACT_ATOMS: atom_id res chain seq x y z
N MET A 1 35.33 -15.24 -0.32
CA MET A 1 35.80 -14.98 -1.69
C MET A 1 34.78 -15.53 -2.67
N PHE A 2 34.21 -14.68 -3.53
CA PHE A 2 33.23 -15.09 -4.53
C PHE A 2 33.89 -16.01 -5.56
N LYS A 3 33.33 -17.23 -5.72
CA LYS A 3 33.77 -18.18 -6.75
C LYS A 3 33.15 -17.82 -8.09
N THR A 4 33.73 -18.30 -9.19
CA THR A 4 33.21 -18.07 -10.56
C THR A 4 31.73 -18.46 -10.68
N LEU A 5 31.32 -19.56 -10.04
CA LEU A 5 29.94 -20.03 -9.97
C LEU A 5 29.01 -19.01 -9.34
N ASP A 6 29.42 -18.36 -8.23
CA ASP A 6 28.58 -17.37 -7.55
C ASP A 6 28.30 -16.16 -8.45
N ARG A 7 29.35 -15.64 -9.10
CA ARG A 7 29.26 -14.53 -10.04
C ARG A 7 28.37 -14.89 -11.23
N TYR A 8 28.47 -16.11 -11.73
CA TYR A 8 27.64 -16.60 -12.83
C TYR A 8 26.16 -16.60 -12.46
N ILE A 9 25.80 -17.20 -11.33
CA ILE A 9 24.39 -17.27 -10.85
C ILE A 9 23.84 -15.87 -10.56
N ILE A 10 24.59 -15.02 -9.85
CA ILE A 10 24.18 -13.64 -9.52
C ILE A 10 23.90 -12.85 -10.81
N ARG A 11 24.81 -12.90 -11.80
CA ARG A 11 24.65 -12.19 -13.07
C ARG A 11 23.42 -12.68 -13.84
N GLN A 12 23.20 -13.99 -13.88
CA GLN A 12 22.04 -14.58 -14.56
C GLN A 12 20.72 -14.16 -13.86
N PHE A 13 20.70 -14.20 -12.53
CA PHE A 13 19.53 -13.80 -11.76
C PHE A 13 19.18 -12.32 -12.01
N LEU A 14 20.13 -11.42 -11.74
CA LEU A 14 19.92 -9.99 -11.92
C LEU A 14 19.60 -9.64 -13.38
N GLY A 15 20.34 -10.21 -14.33
CA GLY A 15 20.07 -9.97 -15.76
C GLY A 15 18.67 -10.41 -16.18
N THR A 16 18.22 -11.59 -15.74
CA THR A 16 16.86 -12.08 -16.03
C THR A 16 15.80 -11.22 -15.33
N PHE A 17 16.03 -10.84 -14.08
CA PHE A 17 15.13 -9.99 -13.32
C PHE A 17 14.92 -8.63 -13.99
N PHE A 18 16.02 -7.91 -14.30
CA PHE A 18 15.92 -6.59 -14.93
C PHE A 18 15.35 -6.68 -16.36
N PHE A 19 15.67 -7.73 -17.10
CA PHE A 19 15.08 -7.94 -18.41
C PHE A 19 13.56 -8.09 -18.33
N ILE A 20 13.06 -8.93 -17.42
CA ILE A 20 11.61 -9.14 -17.22
C ILE A 20 10.96 -7.84 -16.71
N LEU A 21 11.60 -7.16 -15.75
CA LEU A 21 11.12 -5.91 -15.18
C LEU A 21 10.90 -4.86 -16.27
N VAL A 22 11.93 -4.60 -17.09
CA VAL A 22 11.84 -3.62 -18.18
C VAL A 22 10.76 -4.02 -19.19
N THR A 23 10.72 -5.31 -19.59
CA THR A 23 9.73 -5.80 -20.54
C THR A 23 8.29 -5.61 -20.01
N ILE A 24 8.03 -6.00 -18.76
CA ILE A 24 6.69 -5.88 -18.16
C ILE A 24 6.33 -4.40 -17.96
N MET A 25 7.27 -3.55 -17.54
CA MET A 25 6.99 -2.12 -17.38
C MET A 25 6.71 -1.43 -18.71
N LEU A 26 7.41 -1.77 -19.80
CA LEU A 26 7.09 -1.26 -21.13
C LEU A 26 5.68 -1.65 -21.56
N ILE A 27 5.31 -2.91 -21.35
CA ILE A 27 3.95 -3.40 -21.65
C ILE A 27 2.93 -2.65 -20.80
N ALA A 28 3.16 -2.51 -19.49
CA ALA A 28 2.26 -1.82 -18.57
C ALA A 28 2.05 -0.34 -18.96
N VAL A 29 3.11 0.36 -19.35
CA VAL A 29 3.02 1.76 -19.81
C VAL A 29 2.21 1.86 -21.10
N VAL A 30 2.42 0.96 -22.07
CA VAL A 30 1.65 0.95 -23.33
C VAL A 30 0.17 0.71 -23.07
N PHE A 31 -0.18 -0.22 -22.18
CA PHE A 31 -1.58 -0.47 -21.80
C PHE A 31 -2.19 0.73 -21.07
N ASP A 32 -1.48 1.33 -20.13
CA ASP A 32 -1.97 2.50 -19.40
C ASP A 32 -2.18 3.71 -20.33
N ILE A 33 -1.26 3.95 -21.29
CA ILE A 33 -1.45 4.97 -22.33
C ILE A 33 -2.72 4.69 -23.14
N SER A 34 -2.93 3.44 -23.56
CA SER A 34 -4.10 3.08 -24.36
C SER A 34 -5.41 3.28 -23.58
N GLU A 35 -5.42 2.94 -22.29
CA GLU A 35 -6.58 3.11 -21.40
C GLU A 35 -6.90 4.60 -21.15
N LYS A 36 -5.86 5.43 -20.94
CA LYS A 36 -6.00 6.84 -20.55
C LYS A 36 -5.87 7.84 -21.71
N THR A 37 -5.87 7.37 -22.95
CA THR A 37 -5.72 8.23 -24.14
C THR A 37 -6.75 9.35 -24.16
N GLU A 38 -8.01 9.05 -23.80
CA GLU A 38 -9.09 10.04 -23.77
C GLU A 38 -8.84 11.12 -22.69
N ASP A 39 -8.40 10.72 -21.51
CA ASP A 39 -8.09 11.63 -20.42
C ASP A 39 -6.91 12.55 -20.81
N PHE A 40 -5.84 11.97 -21.34
CA PHE A 40 -4.66 12.73 -21.79
C PHE A 40 -4.95 13.69 -22.93
N THR A 41 -5.90 13.34 -23.81
CA THR A 41 -6.30 14.22 -24.93
C THR A 41 -7.11 15.43 -24.44
N LYS A 42 -7.90 15.26 -23.39
CA LYS A 42 -8.69 16.32 -22.76
C LYS A 42 -7.84 17.25 -21.88
N MET A 43 -6.67 16.79 -21.44
CA MET A 43 -5.77 17.57 -20.60
C MET A 43 -5.10 18.70 -21.38
N LYS A 44 -4.95 19.85 -20.73
CA LYS A 44 -4.09 20.94 -21.20
C LYS A 44 -2.61 20.78 -20.79
N ALA A 45 -2.25 19.65 -20.20
CA ALA A 45 -0.90 19.39 -19.73
C ALA A 45 0.06 19.06 -20.88
N SER A 46 1.31 19.53 -20.78
CA SER A 46 2.37 19.17 -21.74
C SER A 46 2.73 17.68 -21.63
N THR A 47 3.04 17.03 -22.76
CA THR A 47 3.53 15.65 -22.80
C THR A 47 4.71 15.41 -21.83
N TRP A 48 5.59 16.39 -21.67
CA TRP A 48 6.72 16.30 -20.74
C TRP A 48 6.27 16.20 -19.28
N VAL A 49 5.23 16.93 -18.90
CA VAL A 49 4.64 16.86 -17.54
C VAL A 49 4.05 15.47 -17.29
N ILE A 50 3.33 14.91 -18.27
CA ILE A 50 2.79 13.55 -18.20
C ILE A 50 3.93 12.53 -18.02
N ILE A 51 5.02 12.65 -18.77
CA ILE A 51 6.15 11.72 -18.63
C ILE A 51 6.81 11.87 -17.25
N ARG A 52 7.11 13.10 -16.82
CA ARG A 52 7.87 13.38 -15.60
C ARG A 52 7.04 13.08 -14.34
N ASP A 53 5.80 13.57 -14.27
CA ASP A 53 5.02 13.57 -13.04
C ASP A 53 4.12 12.33 -12.92
N TYR A 54 3.75 11.74 -14.06
CA TYR A 54 2.95 10.52 -14.06
C TYR A 54 3.79 9.27 -14.38
N TYR A 55 4.37 9.13 -15.60
CA TYR A 55 4.98 7.86 -16.01
C TYR A 55 6.25 7.47 -15.28
N LEU A 56 7.15 8.39 -14.95
CA LEU A 56 8.33 8.05 -14.15
C LEU A 56 7.94 7.53 -12.78
N ASN A 57 6.94 8.14 -12.14
CA ASN A 57 6.45 7.71 -10.83
C ASN A 57 5.59 6.44 -10.91
N PHE A 58 4.85 6.25 -12.00
CA PHE A 58 4.12 5.02 -12.33
C PHE A 58 5.08 3.83 -12.42
N ILE A 59 6.17 3.95 -13.16
CA ILE A 59 7.18 2.91 -13.30
C ILE A 59 7.76 2.54 -11.92
N VAL A 60 8.12 3.52 -11.09
CA VAL A 60 8.63 3.27 -9.73
C VAL A 60 7.61 2.49 -8.89
N TYR A 61 6.35 2.93 -8.88
CA TYR A 61 5.29 2.30 -8.12
C TYR A 61 5.02 0.87 -8.57
N TYR A 62 4.76 0.65 -9.86
CA TYR A 62 4.41 -0.66 -10.37
C TYR A 62 5.60 -1.63 -10.42
N SER A 63 6.83 -1.14 -10.62
CA SER A 63 8.03 -1.96 -10.48
C SER A 63 8.18 -2.51 -9.07
N ASN A 64 7.90 -1.70 -8.06
CA ASN A 64 7.93 -2.15 -6.67
C ASN A 64 6.75 -3.09 -6.36
N LEU A 65 5.55 -2.74 -6.80
CA LEU A 65 4.33 -3.55 -6.61
C LEU A 65 4.47 -4.96 -7.18
N PHE A 66 5.05 -5.10 -8.36
CA PHE A 66 5.25 -6.39 -9.02
C PHE A 66 6.60 -7.05 -8.71
N SER A 67 7.47 -6.40 -7.93
CA SER A 67 8.85 -6.89 -7.70
C SER A 67 8.91 -8.36 -7.24
N GLY A 68 8.09 -8.75 -6.27
CA GLY A 68 8.04 -10.13 -5.77
C GLY A 68 7.69 -11.15 -6.86
N LEU A 69 6.66 -10.87 -7.67
CA LEU A 69 6.29 -11.69 -8.84
C LEU A 69 7.43 -11.78 -9.84
N LEU A 70 8.03 -10.63 -10.19
CA LEU A 70 9.07 -10.57 -11.21
C LEU A 70 10.35 -11.28 -10.76
N ILE A 71 10.72 -11.17 -9.49
CA ILE A 71 11.81 -11.92 -8.88
C ILE A 71 11.55 -13.43 -8.98
N PHE A 72 10.35 -13.86 -8.62
CA PHE A 72 9.98 -15.27 -8.69
C PHE A 72 10.05 -15.81 -10.11
N LEU A 73 9.47 -15.09 -11.09
CA LEU A 73 9.55 -15.45 -12.51
C LEU A 73 11.00 -15.50 -13.00
N ALA A 74 11.83 -14.55 -12.60
CA ALA A 74 13.23 -14.54 -12.95
C ALA A 74 13.96 -15.79 -12.43
N VAL A 75 13.75 -16.12 -11.14
CA VAL A 75 14.32 -17.32 -10.52
C VAL A 75 13.85 -18.58 -11.24
N LEU A 76 12.54 -18.71 -11.49
CA LEU A 76 12.00 -19.87 -12.19
C LEU A 76 12.58 -20.01 -13.59
N LEU A 77 12.58 -18.93 -14.37
CA LEU A 77 13.00 -19.00 -15.78
C LEU A 77 14.48 -19.34 -15.92
N PHE A 78 15.38 -18.66 -15.19
CA PHE A 78 16.80 -18.95 -15.39
C PHE A 78 17.21 -20.27 -14.73
N THR A 79 16.63 -20.62 -13.58
CA THR A 79 16.93 -21.92 -12.91
C THR A 79 16.40 -23.09 -13.73
N SER A 80 15.19 -22.97 -14.31
CA SER A 80 14.68 -23.98 -15.26
C SER A 80 15.60 -24.15 -16.48
N ARG A 81 16.17 -23.05 -17.01
CA ARG A 81 17.15 -23.13 -18.11
C ARG A 81 18.39 -23.86 -17.69
N LEU A 82 18.93 -23.59 -16.48
CA LEU A 82 20.08 -24.32 -15.93
C LEU A 82 19.79 -25.82 -15.73
N ALA A 83 18.60 -26.14 -15.22
CA ALA A 83 18.16 -27.53 -15.05
C ALA A 83 17.99 -28.26 -16.39
N HIS A 84 17.39 -27.57 -17.38
CA HIS A 84 17.20 -28.14 -18.73
C HIS A 84 18.55 -28.41 -19.44
N ARG A 85 19.53 -27.51 -19.28
CA ARG A 85 20.88 -27.67 -19.80
C ARG A 85 21.74 -28.62 -18.98
N THR A 86 21.17 -29.30 -17.99
CA THR A 86 21.86 -30.22 -17.08
C THR A 86 22.98 -29.60 -16.23
N GLU A 87 23.06 -28.24 -16.20
CA GLU A 87 24.11 -27.55 -15.45
C GLU A 87 23.98 -27.79 -13.94
N ILE A 88 22.74 -27.80 -13.40
CA ILE A 88 22.50 -28.10 -11.97
C ILE A 88 22.95 -29.53 -11.64
N ILE A 89 22.62 -30.48 -12.51
CA ILE A 89 23.08 -31.89 -12.32
C ILE A 89 24.57 -31.97 -12.37
N ALA A 90 25.24 -31.30 -13.30
CA ALA A 90 26.70 -31.26 -13.39
C ALA A 90 27.34 -30.66 -12.15
N MET A 91 26.76 -29.58 -11.56
CA MET A 91 27.23 -29.01 -10.29
C MET A 91 27.10 -30.01 -9.14
N LEU A 92 25.96 -30.67 -9.00
CA LEU A 92 25.73 -31.65 -7.95
C LEU A 92 26.69 -32.88 -8.11
N SER A 93 26.86 -33.39 -9.34
CA SER A 93 27.74 -34.51 -9.63
C SER A 93 29.21 -34.18 -9.42
N SER A 94 29.59 -32.89 -9.49
CA SER A 94 30.96 -32.44 -9.15
C SER A 94 31.19 -32.25 -7.63
N GLY A 95 30.22 -32.67 -6.79
CA GLY A 95 30.30 -32.59 -5.33
C GLY A 95 29.88 -31.26 -4.72
N VAL A 96 29.30 -30.32 -5.51
CA VAL A 96 28.74 -29.09 -4.96
C VAL A 96 27.39 -29.39 -4.34
N SER A 97 27.25 -29.18 -3.03
CA SER A 97 25.97 -29.41 -2.33
C SER A 97 24.90 -28.44 -2.77
N PHE A 98 23.63 -28.84 -2.74
CA PHE A 98 22.49 -28.01 -3.08
C PHE A 98 22.41 -26.70 -2.26
N PRO A 99 22.63 -26.70 -0.92
CA PRO A 99 22.72 -25.46 -0.15
C PRO A 99 23.81 -24.49 -0.65
N ARG A 100 24.94 -25.03 -1.16
CA ARG A 100 26.02 -24.21 -1.73
C ARG A 100 25.60 -23.56 -3.05
N ILE A 101 24.77 -24.24 -3.85
CA ILE A 101 24.19 -23.68 -5.08
C ILE A 101 23.18 -22.58 -4.73
N MET A 102 22.42 -22.73 -3.65
CA MET A 102 21.43 -21.73 -3.21
C MET A 102 22.07 -20.45 -2.66
N TRP A 103 23.29 -20.51 -2.15
CA TRP A 103 23.94 -19.34 -1.54
C TRP A 103 23.93 -18.08 -2.41
N PRO A 104 24.37 -18.09 -3.69
CA PRO A 104 24.34 -16.91 -4.54
C PRO A 104 22.93 -16.41 -4.85
N TYR A 105 21.92 -17.27 -4.82
CA TYR A 105 20.51 -16.85 -4.96
C TYR A 105 20.06 -16.04 -3.75
N PHE A 106 20.36 -16.53 -2.54
CA PHE A 106 20.02 -15.80 -1.31
C PHE A 106 20.79 -14.49 -1.17
N LEU A 107 22.04 -14.46 -1.60
CA LEU A 107 22.81 -13.23 -1.62
C LEU A 107 22.18 -12.19 -2.56
N THR A 108 21.77 -12.62 -3.76
CA THR A 108 21.04 -11.75 -4.71
C THR A 108 19.69 -11.32 -4.14
N ALA A 109 18.97 -12.24 -3.50
CA ALA A 109 17.72 -11.94 -2.81
C ALA A 109 17.93 -10.87 -1.71
N THR A 110 19.04 -10.95 -0.95
CA THR A 110 19.39 -9.95 0.07
C THR A 110 19.61 -8.56 -0.55
N ILE A 111 20.34 -8.49 -1.66
CA ILE A 111 20.53 -7.22 -2.38
C ILE A 111 19.21 -6.66 -2.86
N LEU A 112 18.35 -7.49 -3.48
CA LEU A 112 17.03 -7.06 -3.99
C LEU A 112 16.08 -6.68 -2.85
N THR A 113 16.08 -7.40 -1.72
CA THR A 113 15.31 -7.06 -0.53
C THR A 113 15.76 -5.72 0.05
N GLY A 114 17.08 -5.51 0.18
CA GLY A 114 17.63 -4.22 0.64
C GLY A 114 17.25 -3.05 -0.27
N LEU A 115 17.33 -3.25 -1.59
CA LEU A 115 16.89 -2.26 -2.57
C LEU A 115 15.38 -1.99 -2.46
N SER A 116 14.56 -3.04 -2.33
CA SER A 116 13.11 -2.89 -2.16
C SER A 116 12.76 -2.18 -0.86
N LEU A 117 13.44 -2.46 0.26
CA LEU A 117 13.26 -1.73 1.52
C LEU A 117 13.58 -0.24 1.34
N LEU A 118 14.70 0.08 0.70
CA LEU A 118 15.09 1.46 0.42
C LEU A 118 14.04 2.16 -0.46
N ILE A 119 13.58 1.51 -1.51
CA ILE A 119 12.55 2.06 -2.39
C ILE A 119 11.24 2.29 -1.60
N ASN A 120 10.77 1.33 -0.82
CA ASN A 120 9.51 1.44 -0.07
C ASN A 120 9.53 2.55 0.99
N HIS A 121 10.67 2.78 1.64
CA HIS A 121 10.75 3.76 2.72
C HIS A 121 11.18 5.16 2.27
N ALA A 122 12.01 5.28 1.22
CA ALA A 122 12.60 6.55 0.81
C ALA A 122 12.05 7.09 -0.51
N VAL A 123 11.91 6.24 -1.53
CA VAL A 123 11.60 6.69 -2.91
C VAL A 123 10.10 6.67 -3.17
N LEU A 124 9.43 5.59 -2.79
CA LEU A 124 8.03 5.33 -3.13
C LEU A 124 7.06 6.38 -2.57
N PRO A 125 7.21 6.86 -1.31
CA PRO A 125 6.34 7.93 -0.80
C PRO A 125 6.38 9.20 -1.65
N SER A 126 7.59 9.64 -2.03
CA SER A 126 7.77 10.83 -2.85
C SER A 126 7.22 10.64 -4.27
N ALA A 127 7.49 9.49 -4.88
CA ALA A 127 6.96 9.13 -6.19
C ALA A 127 5.43 9.06 -6.19
N ASN A 128 4.83 8.43 -5.17
CA ASN A 128 3.37 8.36 -5.03
C ASN A 128 2.75 9.73 -4.77
N LYS A 129 3.41 10.60 -4.01
CA LYS A 129 2.90 11.96 -3.76
C LYS A 129 2.70 12.72 -5.07
N VAL A 130 3.69 12.68 -5.97
CA VAL A 130 3.62 13.34 -7.28
C VAL A 130 2.58 12.67 -8.18
N ARG A 131 2.62 11.33 -8.28
CA ARG A 131 1.70 10.56 -9.12
C ARG A 131 0.24 10.74 -8.69
N LEU A 132 -0.06 10.60 -7.39
CA LEU A 132 -1.43 10.73 -6.89
C LEU A 132 -1.95 12.15 -7.02
N ALA A 133 -1.10 13.18 -6.82
CA ALA A 133 -1.50 14.57 -7.06
C ALA A 133 -1.86 14.79 -8.54
N PHE A 134 -1.05 14.25 -9.47
CA PHE A 134 -1.35 14.31 -10.89
C PHE A 134 -2.66 13.58 -11.25
N GLU A 135 -2.88 12.37 -10.68
CA GLU A 135 -4.11 11.62 -10.90
C GLU A 135 -5.35 12.35 -10.37
N GLU A 136 -5.27 12.95 -9.17
CA GLU A 136 -6.39 13.72 -8.57
C GLU A 136 -6.73 14.97 -9.40
N GLU A 137 -5.71 15.64 -9.94
CA GLU A 137 -5.93 16.87 -10.71
C GLU A 137 -6.48 16.59 -12.11
N HIS A 138 -6.09 15.48 -12.74
CA HIS A 138 -6.29 15.31 -14.17
C HIS A 138 -7.10 14.06 -14.58
N ILE A 139 -7.10 13.00 -13.78
CA ILE A 139 -7.63 11.69 -14.19
C ILE A 139 -8.80 11.25 -13.31
N ARG A 140 -8.66 11.41 -12.01
CA ARG A 140 -9.63 10.86 -11.05
C ARG A 140 -10.85 11.75 -10.91
N ALA A 141 -12.02 11.11 -10.81
CA ALA A 141 -13.20 11.79 -10.30
C ALA A 141 -12.95 12.27 -8.87
N THR A 142 -13.51 13.42 -8.52
CA THR A 142 -13.38 13.98 -7.18
C THR A 142 -13.77 12.96 -6.12
N TYR A 143 -12.96 12.87 -5.07
CA TYR A 143 -13.19 11.93 -3.98
C TYR A 143 -14.43 12.30 -3.19
N HIS A 144 -15.36 11.37 -3.05
CA HIS A 144 -16.51 11.51 -2.17
C HIS A 144 -16.32 10.65 -0.92
N VAL A 145 -16.51 11.23 0.25
CA VAL A 145 -16.58 10.48 1.50
C VAL A 145 -17.89 9.70 1.50
N ASN A 146 -17.81 8.39 1.32
CA ASN A 146 -18.97 7.51 1.32
C ASN A 146 -19.40 7.08 2.73
N GLU A 147 -18.54 7.31 3.73
CA GLU A 147 -18.86 7.02 5.12
C GLU A 147 -19.94 7.95 5.64
N LYS A 148 -20.93 7.37 6.31
CA LYS A 148 -21.96 8.08 7.07
C LYS A 148 -21.63 8.02 8.56
N HIS A 149 -22.20 8.98 9.31
CA HIS A 149 -22.02 9.04 10.76
C HIS A 149 -20.56 9.21 11.20
N LEU A 150 -19.91 10.22 10.62
CA LEU A 150 -18.52 10.58 10.94
C LEU A 150 -18.45 11.20 12.33
N LEU A 151 -17.83 10.49 13.26
CA LEU A 151 -17.57 10.97 14.63
C LEU A 151 -16.06 11.21 14.78
N ARG A 152 -15.70 12.40 15.28
CA ARG A 152 -14.29 12.75 15.52
C ARG A 152 -14.12 13.48 16.85
N GLU A 153 -13.26 12.98 17.69
CA GLU A 153 -12.81 13.72 18.86
C GLU A 153 -11.72 14.70 18.43
N ILE A 154 -11.99 16.00 18.58
CA ILE A 154 -11.10 17.09 18.14
C ILE A 154 -10.04 17.38 19.18
N THR A 155 -10.47 17.46 20.42
CA THR A 155 -9.67 17.57 21.64
C THR A 155 -10.35 16.73 22.72
N PRO A 156 -9.64 16.29 23.77
CA PRO A 156 -10.26 15.52 24.84
C PRO A 156 -11.56 16.18 25.34
N GLY A 157 -12.68 15.45 25.19
CA GLY A 157 -14.00 15.94 25.56
C GLY A 157 -14.69 16.84 24.53
N SER A 158 -14.12 17.09 23.35
CA SER A 158 -14.77 17.83 22.26
C SER A 158 -14.99 16.94 21.07
N ILE A 159 -16.24 16.61 20.77
CA ILE A 159 -16.61 15.62 19.77
C ILE A 159 -17.43 16.30 18.66
N ALA A 160 -16.94 16.21 17.42
CA ALA A 160 -17.68 16.60 16.22
C ALA A 160 -18.34 15.39 15.56
N TYR A 161 -19.55 15.58 15.11
CA TYR A 161 -20.33 14.59 14.37
C TYR A 161 -20.87 15.18 13.07
N PHE A 162 -20.78 14.42 11.98
CA PHE A 162 -21.46 14.70 10.71
C PHE A 162 -22.18 13.44 10.25
N GLU A 163 -23.45 13.57 9.85
CA GLU A 163 -24.15 12.43 9.26
C GLU A 163 -23.55 12.05 7.91
N SER A 164 -23.19 13.05 7.10
CA SER A 164 -22.50 12.87 5.83
C SER A 164 -21.67 14.10 5.49
N PHE A 165 -20.65 13.93 4.64
CA PHE A 165 -19.77 15.01 4.23
C PHE A 165 -19.57 15.00 2.71
N ASN A 166 -19.84 16.15 2.07
CA ASN A 166 -19.57 16.39 0.65
C ASN A 166 -18.19 17.07 0.52
N THR A 167 -17.21 16.32 0.00
CA THR A 167 -15.85 16.80 -0.18
C THR A 167 -15.68 17.84 -1.30
N ASN A 168 -16.60 17.90 -2.29
CA ASN A 168 -16.50 18.86 -3.39
C ASN A 168 -16.77 20.29 -2.93
N GLU A 169 -17.76 20.43 -2.06
CA GLU A 169 -18.23 21.72 -1.57
C GLU A 169 -17.72 22.00 -0.15
N ASN A 170 -17.02 21.04 0.47
CA ASN A 170 -16.60 21.06 1.87
C ASN A 170 -17.79 21.31 2.84
N ILE A 171 -18.92 20.64 2.56
CA ILE A 171 -20.15 20.78 3.35
C ILE A 171 -20.45 19.50 4.10
N GLY A 172 -20.60 19.59 5.40
CA GLY A 172 -21.15 18.56 6.27
C GLY A 172 -22.63 18.77 6.54
N PHE A 173 -23.39 17.68 6.57
CA PHE A 173 -24.83 17.69 6.86
C PHE A 173 -25.09 17.09 8.23
N ARG A 174 -26.12 17.64 8.91
CA ARG A 174 -26.53 17.29 10.28
C ARG A 174 -25.33 17.28 11.23
N PHE A 175 -24.70 18.44 11.29
CA PHE A 175 -23.53 18.67 12.13
C PHE A 175 -23.91 18.76 13.61
N SER A 176 -23.10 18.16 14.49
CA SER A 176 -23.10 18.50 15.90
C SER A 176 -21.67 18.58 16.46
N LEU A 177 -21.48 19.53 17.38
CA LEU A 177 -20.25 19.67 18.16
C LEU A 177 -20.62 19.64 19.65
N GLU A 178 -20.11 18.66 20.36
CA GLU A 178 -20.37 18.43 21.77
C GLU A 178 -19.10 18.66 22.58
N ASN A 179 -19.22 19.43 23.66
CA ASN A 179 -18.16 19.63 24.62
C ASN A 179 -18.55 19.00 25.95
N TRP A 180 -17.70 18.09 26.41
CA TRP A 180 -17.87 17.32 27.65
C TRP A 180 -16.79 17.71 28.66
N SER A 181 -17.17 17.88 29.91
CA SER A 181 -16.25 18.13 31.02
C SER A 181 -16.65 17.28 32.21
N ASN A 182 -15.70 16.51 32.76
CA ASN A 182 -15.94 15.58 33.88
C ASN A 182 -17.09 14.60 33.69
N GLY A 183 -17.33 14.18 32.43
CA GLY A 183 -18.43 13.25 32.07
C GLY A 183 -19.80 13.92 31.90
N GLU A 184 -19.89 15.23 32.04
CA GLU A 184 -21.11 16.00 31.82
C GLU A 184 -21.03 16.82 30.52
N LEU A 185 -22.15 16.89 29.78
CA LEU A 185 -22.27 17.73 28.59
C LEU A 185 -22.39 19.19 29.01
N THR A 186 -21.42 20.01 28.61
CA THR A 186 -21.40 21.45 28.95
C THR A 186 -21.94 22.32 27.83
N ARG A 187 -21.72 21.92 26.57
CA ARG A 187 -22.14 22.67 25.40
C ARG A 187 -22.43 21.73 24.21
N LYS A 188 -23.52 21.98 23.51
CA LYS A 188 -23.87 21.27 22.27
C LYS A 188 -24.31 22.26 21.21
N LEU A 189 -23.57 22.31 20.11
CA LEU A 189 -23.95 23.03 18.89
C LEU A 189 -24.46 22.01 17.88
N THR A 190 -25.69 22.20 17.37
CA THR A 190 -26.24 21.41 16.26
C THR A 190 -26.57 22.34 15.11
N ALA A 191 -26.41 21.89 13.88
CA ALA A 191 -26.73 22.63 12.68
C ALA A 191 -27.09 21.70 11.53
N ASP A 192 -27.94 22.16 10.63
CA ASP A 192 -28.32 21.37 9.46
C ASP A 192 -27.14 21.23 8.49
N ARG A 193 -26.31 22.30 8.37
CA ARG A 193 -25.14 22.33 7.49
C ARG A 193 -23.98 23.00 8.19
N ALA A 194 -22.78 22.48 7.93
CA ALA A 194 -21.51 23.09 8.32
C ALA A 194 -20.59 23.13 7.11
N GLN A 195 -20.27 24.31 6.62
CA GLN A 195 -19.39 24.52 5.46
C GLN A 195 -18.02 25.02 5.92
N TYR A 196 -16.96 24.39 5.44
CA TYR A 196 -15.61 24.84 5.70
C TYR A 196 -15.17 25.92 4.71
N ASP A 197 -14.75 27.05 5.23
CA ASP A 197 -14.13 28.11 4.44
C ASP A 197 -12.59 27.92 4.48
N SER A 198 -12.02 27.55 3.33
CA SER A 198 -10.58 27.33 3.20
C SER A 198 -9.73 28.62 3.30
N VAL A 199 -10.36 29.80 3.13
CA VAL A 199 -9.66 31.10 3.22
C VAL A 199 -9.50 31.53 4.67
N SER A 200 -10.60 31.46 5.44
CA SER A 200 -10.61 31.83 6.85
C SER A 200 -10.20 30.71 7.80
N GLY A 201 -10.28 29.44 7.34
CA GLY A 201 -10.06 28.26 8.18
C GLY A 201 -11.20 28.01 9.18
N ALA A 202 -12.33 28.67 9.03
CA ALA A 202 -13.49 28.56 9.91
C ALA A 202 -14.59 27.67 9.31
N TRP A 203 -15.41 27.11 10.18
CA TRP A 203 -16.63 26.42 9.81
C TRP A 203 -17.83 27.36 9.94
N ARG A 204 -18.53 27.57 8.85
CA ARG A 204 -19.81 28.30 8.84
C ARG A 204 -20.94 27.32 9.01
N VAL A 205 -21.62 27.38 10.13
CA VAL A 205 -22.81 26.57 10.43
C VAL A 205 -24.06 27.33 10.14
N SER A 206 -25.06 26.66 9.50
CA SER A 206 -26.34 27.24 9.10
C SER A 206 -27.47 26.53 9.84
N ASP A 207 -28.49 27.32 10.22
CA ASP A 207 -29.65 26.86 10.97
C ASP A 207 -29.23 26.14 12.25
N TYR A 208 -28.55 26.89 13.12
CA TYR A 208 -27.96 26.35 14.31
C TYR A 208 -28.81 26.44 15.56
N LEU A 209 -28.63 25.49 16.47
CA LEU A 209 -29.10 25.48 17.84
C LEU A 209 -27.90 25.25 18.77
N LEU A 210 -27.63 26.23 19.60
CA LEU A 210 -26.59 26.16 20.62
C LEU A 210 -27.25 25.96 21.98
N ARG A 211 -26.90 24.87 22.66
CA ARG A 211 -27.29 24.54 24.02
C ARG A 211 -26.11 24.66 24.93
N THR A 212 -26.19 25.45 25.97
CA THR A 212 -25.18 25.60 27.01
C THR A 212 -25.78 25.16 28.35
N MET A 213 -25.11 24.26 29.04
CA MET A 213 -25.51 23.73 30.33
C MET A 213 -24.77 24.47 31.46
N ASP A 214 -25.50 25.04 32.39
CA ASP A 214 -24.92 25.65 33.61
C ASP A 214 -25.57 24.96 34.84
N GLY A 215 -24.97 23.88 35.25
CA GLY A 215 -25.52 22.97 36.26
C GLY A 215 -26.88 22.41 35.81
N SER A 216 -27.94 22.69 36.54
CA SER A 216 -29.31 22.26 36.19
C SER A 216 -30.05 23.21 35.25
N ARG A 217 -29.46 24.31 34.83
CA ARG A 217 -30.06 25.28 33.90
C ARG A 217 -29.53 25.08 32.51
N GLU A 218 -30.46 25.16 31.54
CA GLU A 218 -30.17 25.10 30.12
C GLU A 218 -30.45 26.44 29.46
N HIS A 219 -29.47 26.97 28.73
CA HIS A 219 -29.63 28.15 27.87
C HIS A 219 -29.59 27.69 26.42
N ILE A 220 -30.64 28.08 25.67
CA ILE A 220 -30.81 27.72 24.25
C ILE A 220 -30.77 28.98 23.40
N GLU A 221 -29.86 29.01 22.43
CA GLU A 221 -29.74 30.05 21.41
C GLU A 221 -29.97 29.44 20.04
N ARG A 222 -30.72 30.15 19.21
CA ARG A 222 -30.99 29.74 17.82
C ARG A 222 -30.61 30.86 16.88
N GLY A 223 -30.04 30.53 15.72
CA GLY A 223 -29.70 31.50 14.70
C GLY A 223 -29.56 30.88 13.33
N GLN A 224 -29.47 31.72 12.31
CA GLN A 224 -29.37 31.28 10.92
C GLN A 224 -27.95 30.98 10.51
N MET A 225 -26.95 31.73 11.00
CA MET A 225 -25.54 31.55 10.64
C MET A 225 -24.65 31.86 11.85
N LEU A 226 -23.62 31.01 12.02
CA LEU A 226 -22.58 31.20 13.02
C LEU A 226 -21.23 30.71 12.42
N ASP A 227 -20.21 31.57 12.44
CA ASP A 227 -18.84 31.15 12.10
C ASP A 227 -18.13 30.65 13.38
N THR A 228 -17.64 29.44 13.36
CA THR A 228 -16.96 28.80 14.49
C THR A 228 -15.62 28.25 14.06
N ILE A 229 -14.62 28.44 14.89
CA ILE A 229 -13.28 27.88 14.66
C ILE A 229 -13.22 26.50 15.34
N ILE A 230 -13.12 25.47 14.52
CA ILE A 230 -13.00 24.09 14.95
C ILE A 230 -11.65 23.60 14.42
N ASN A 231 -10.82 23.00 15.26
CA ASN A 231 -9.55 22.42 14.83
C ASN A 231 -9.77 21.07 14.13
N LEU A 232 -10.57 21.11 13.06
CA LEU A 232 -10.93 20.00 12.20
C LEU A 232 -10.94 20.48 10.75
N LYS A 233 -10.17 19.83 9.90
CA LYS A 233 -10.12 20.13 8.45
C LYS A 233 -10.98 19.14 7.68
N PRO A 234 -11.47 19.49 6.48
CA PRO A 234 -12.13 18.54 5.58
C PRO A 234 -11.34 17.24 5.33
N SER A 235 -10.02 17.36 5.23
CA SER A 235 -9.11 16.22 5.11
C SER A 235 -9.14 15.25 6.31
N ASP A 236 -9.59 15.70 7.47
CA ASP A 236 -9.69 14.87 8.67
C ASP A 236 -10.97 14.03 8.68
N LEU A 237 -11.99 14.44 7.91
CA LEU A 237 -13.25 13.73 7.78
C LEU A 237 -13.19 12.55 6.84
N GLY A 238 -12.28 12.59 5.85
CA GLY A 238 -12.04 11.46 4.97
C GLY A 238 -10.93 11.73 3.97
N GLN A 239 -10.06 10.78 3.83
CA GLN A 239 -9.02 10.75 2.81
C GLN A 239 -9.06 9.40 2.10
N ARG A 240 -8.71 9.39 0.83
CA ARG A 240 -8.47 8.12 0.13
C ARG A 240 -7.38 7.35 0.86
N TRP A 241 -7.58 6.06 1.06
CA TRP A 241 -6.59 5.19 1.71
C TRP A 241 -5.23 5.21 0.98
N GLU A 242 -5.23 5.47 -0.34
CA GLU A 242 -4.02 5.60 -1.15
C GLU A 242 -3.15 6.78 -0.74
N SER A 243 -3.71 7.77 -0.03
CA SER A 243 -2.91 8.89 0.52
C SER A 243 -1.84 8.39 1.49
N SER A 244 -2.09 7.26 2.18
CA SER A 244 -1.09 6.61 3.04
C SER A 244 0.18 6.23 2.29
N MET A 245 0.06 5.85 1.01
CA MET A 245 1.21 5.48 0.16
C MET A 245 2.10 6.68 -0.19
N ALA A 246 1.54 7.91 -0.14
CA ALA A 246 2.27 9.15 -0.41
C ALA A 246 2.96 9.73 0.83
N MET A 247 2.61 9.26 2.03
CA MET A 247 3.18 9.75 3.28
C MET A 247 4.56 9.13 3.53
N GLY A 248 5.54 9.96 3.88
CA GLY A 248 6.83 9.50 4.38
C GLY A 248 6.68 8.75 5.71
N TRP A 249 7.73 8.04 6.15
CA TRP A 249 7.67 7.24 7.38
C TRP A 249 7.30 8.06 8.62
N THR A 250 7.92 9.21 8.80
CA THR A 250 7.65 10.12 9.92
C THR A 250 6.26 10.72 9.85
N GLU A 251 5.83 11.13 8.65
CA GLU A 251 4.51 11.69 8.39
C GLU A 251 3.40 10.66 8.66
N LEU A 252 3.56 9.43 8.15
CA LEU A 252 2.61 8.34 8.38
C LEU A 252 2.47 8.00 9.86
N ASN A 253 3.59 7.93 10.61
CA ASN A 253 3.53 7.67 12.05
C ASN A 253 2.87 8.82 12.82
N ALA A 254 3.16 10.07 12.47
CA ALA A 254 2.51 11.24 13.10
C ALA A 254 1.00 11.26 12.81
N TYR A 255 0.63 10.95 11.56
CA TYR A 255 -0.78 10.86 11.15
C TYR A 255 -1.52 9.76 11.92
N ILE A 256 -0.96 8.54 11.98
CA ILE A 256 -1.55 7.43 12.74
C ILE A 256 -1.73 7.81 14.22
N LYS A 257 -0.71 8.43 14.84
CA LYS A 257 -0.77 8.86 16.24
C LYS A 257 -1.87 9.90 16.49
N ALA A 258 -1.98 10.89 15.59
CA ALA A 258 -3.02 11.93 15.69
C ALA A 258 -4.43 11.33 15.54
N LYS A 259 -4.62 10.42 14.60
CA LYS A 259 -5.91 9.77 14.36
C LYS A 259 -6.31 8.80 15.48
N LEU A 260 -5.36 8.08 16.07
CA LEU A 260 -5.61 7.27 17.27
C LEU A 260 -6.11 8.13 18.44
N ALA A 261 -5.52 9.31 18.63
CA ALA A 261 -5.97 10.24 19.65
C ALA A 261 -7.37 10.81 19.39
N GLN A 262 -7.80 10.85 18.12
CA GLN A 262 -9.13 11.31 17.72
C GLN A 262 -10.21 10.18 17.74
N GLY A 263 -9.85 8.95 18.15
CA GLY A 263 -10.79 7.82 18.15
C GLY A 263 -11.26 7.40 16.75
N ASP A 264 -10.48 7.71 15.68
CA ASP A 264 -10.86 7.42 14.30
C ASP A 264 -10.79 5.92 14.01
N GLY A 265 -11.94 5.28 13.70
CA GLY A 265 -12.02 3.87 13.35
C GLY A 265 -11.45 3.51 11.97
N SER A 266 -11.15 4.50 11.10
CA SER A 266 -10.71 4.27 9.71
C SER A 266 -9.19 4.06 9.55
N LEU A 267 -8.48 3.73 10.64
CA LEU A 267 -7.02 3.64 10.67
C LEU A 267 -6.42 2.37 10.07
N MET A 268 -7.20 1.31 9.92
CA MET A 268 -6.66 0.00 9.53
C MET A 268 -5.89 0.01 8.22
N PRO A 269 -6.32 0.71 7.15
CA PRO A 269 -5.53 0.80 5.90
C PRO A 269 -4.16 1.45 6.10
N PHE A 270 -4.06 2.47 6.98
CA PHE A 270 -2.81 3.17 7.27
C PHE A 270 -1.84 2.31 8.10
N LEU A 271 -2.36 1.52 9.04
CA LEU A 271 -1.57 0.57 9.82
C LEU A 271 -1.08 -0.59 8.95
N ILE A 272 -1.95 -1.11 8.07
CA ILE A 272 -1.57 -2.15 7.10
C ILE A 272 -0.46 -1.63 6.19
N GLU A 273 -0.61 -0.45 5.59
CA GLU A 273 0.41 0.18 4.73
C GLU A 273 1.75 0.34 5.47
N LYS A 274 1.71 0.85 6.71
CA LYS A 274 2.91 1.01 7.55
C LYS A 274 3.69 -0.28 7.69
N HIS A 275 3.02 -1.38 8.03
CA HIS A 275 3.67 -2.67 8.26
C HIS A 275 4.00 -3.39 6.95
N GLN A 276 3.20 -3.21 5.90
CA GLN A 276 3.39 -3.80 4.59
C GLN A 276 4.67 -3.31 3.90
N ARG A 277 5.06 -2.03 4.07
CA ARG A 277 6.32 -1.48 3.56
C ARG A 277 7.55 -2.26 3.99
N THR A 278 7.51 -2.84 5.17
CA THR A 278 8.60 -3.66 5.70
C THR A 278 8.41 -5.14 5.35
N SER A 279 7.20 -5.70 5.49
CA SER A 279 6.98 -7.15 5.28
C SER A 279 7.07 -7.57 3.83
N TYR A 280 6.61 -6.72 2.89
CA TYR A 280 6.53 -7.05 1.47
C TYR A 280 7.90 -7.39 0.83
N PRO A 281 8.99 -6.63 1.06
CA PRO A 281 10.31 -6.98 0.54
C PRO A 281 10.81 -8.36 0.95
N PHE A 282 10.42 -8.88 2.11
CA PHE A 282 10.83 -10.20 2.59
C PHE A 282 10.21 -11.36 1.79
N ALA A 283 9.14 -11.13 1.06
CA ALA A 283 8.61 -12.10 0.10
C ALA A 283 9.66 -12.53 -0.94
N THR A 284 10.65 -11.70 -1.22
CA THR A 284 11.79 -12.01 -2.11
C THR A 284 12.52 -13.28 -1.69
N TYR A 285 12.78 -13.46 -0.39
CA TYR A 285 13.42 -14.66 0.12
C TYR A 285 12.54 -15.90 -0.05
N VAL A 286 11.27 -15.76 0.26
CA VAL A 286 10.28 -16.83 0.14
C VAL A 286 10.15 -17.30 -1.30
N PHE A 287 9.98 -16.35 -2.22
CA PHE A 287 9.88 -16.65 -3.64
C PHE A 287 11.18 -17.21 -4.23
N THR A 288 12.33 -16.73 -3.77
CA THR A 288 13.63 -17.29 -4.17
C THR A 288 13.76 -18.74 -3.72
N LEU A 289 13.43 -19.04 -2.45
CA LEU A 289 13.47 -20.40 -1.91
C LEU A 289 12.57 -21.35 -2.70
N ILE A 290 11.32 -20.97 -2.91
CA ILE A 290 10.34 -21.78 -3.64
C ILE A 290 10.77 -21.94 -5.10
N GLY A 291 11.14 -20.83 -5.75
CA GLY A 291 11.51 -20.80 -7.17
C GLY A 291 12.69 -21.70 -7.49
N VAL A 292 13.77 -21.61 -6.72
CA VAL A 292 14.95 -22.49 -6.91
C VAL A 292 14.58 -23.95 -6.64
N SER A 293 13.84 -24.23 -5.58
CA SER A 293 13.49 -25.59 -5.18
C SER A 293 12.58 -26.30 -6.20
N ILE A 294 11.66 -25.57 -6.85
CA ILE A 294 10.80 -26.11 -7.91
C ILE A 294 11.59 -26.26 -9.21
N ALA A 295 12.29 -25.20 -9.63
CA ALA A 295 12.89 -25.11 -10.94
C ALA A 295 14.20 -25.90 -11.09
N SER A 296 14.82 -26.32 -10.00
CA SER A 296 16.06 -27.13 -10.02
C SER A 296 15.86 -28.54 -10.56
N ARG A 297 14.62 -29.03 -10.64
CA ARG A 297 14.30 -30.36 -11.18
C ARG A 297 14.11 -30.31 -12.68
N LYS A 298 14.72 -31.28 -13.38
CA LYS A 298 14.43 -31.50 -14.80
C LYS A 298 13.11 -32.22 -14.96
N VAL A 299 12.11 -31.57 -15.58
CA VAL A 299 10.78 -32.13 -15.82
C VAL A 299 10.56 -32.32 -17.31
N ARG A 300 9.93 -33.44 -17.70
CA ARG A 300 9.61 -33.77 -19.11
C ARG A 300 8.69 -32.75 -19.79
N GLY A 301 7.92 -31.96 -19.04
CA GLY A 301 7.03 -30.90 -19.52
C GLY A 301 7.71 -29.57 -19.86
N GLY A 302 9.04 -29.47 -19.76
CA GLY A 302 9.80 -28.23 -20.05
C GLY A 302 9.57 -27.09 -19.02
N THR A 303 10.01 -25.88 -19.38
CA THR A 303 9.92 -24.69 -18.53
C THR A 303 8.48 -24.19 -18.29
N GLY A 304 7.55 -24.58 -19.20
CA GLY A 304 6.16 -24.11 -19.14
C GLY A 304 5.40 -24.56 -17.89
N LEU A 305 5.61 -25.83 -17.46
CA LEU A 305 4.96 -26.35 -16.25
C LEU A 305 5.44 -25.62 -14.99
N HIS A 306 6.75 -25.37 -14.88
CA HIS A 306 7.31 -24.62 -13.75
C HIS A 306 6.77 -23.21 -13.72
N LEU A 307 6.61 -22.56 -14.88
CA LEU A 307 6.06 -21.22 -14.99
C LEU A 307 4.59 -21.20 -14.57
N ALA A 308 3.76 -22.14 -15.03
CA ALA A 308 2.37 -22.23 -14.66
C ALA A 308 2.16 -22.43 -13.15
N LEU A 309 2.91 -23.38 -12.56
CA LEU A 309 2.91 -23.61 -11.10
C LEU A 309 3.39 -22.37 -10.34
N GLY A 310 4.40 -21.69 -10.88
CA GLY A 310 4.91 -20.47 -10.29
C GLY A 310 3.89 -19.34 -10.26
N VAL A 311 3.24 -19.06 -11.40
CA VAL A 311 2.18 -18.05 -11.48
C VAL A 311 1.04 -18.38 -10.52
N LEU A 312 0.61 -19.65 -10.46
CA LEU A 312 -0.42 -20.09 -9.53
C LEU A 312 -0.04 -19.82 -8.07
N LEU A 313 1.20 -20.14 -7.67
CA LEU A 313 1.68 -19.89 -6.30
C LEU A 313 1.69 -18.39 -5.95
N VAL A 314 2.10 -17.53 -6.88
CA VAL A 314 2.06 -16.07 -6.66
C VAL A 314 0.62 -15.58 -6.55
N LEU A 315 -0.29 -16.07 -7.36
CA LEU A 315 -1.72 -15.71 -7.26
C LEU A 315 -2.29 -16.10 -5.90
N ILE A 316 -1.97 -17.32 -5.39
CA ILE A 316 -2.39 -17.76 -4.06
C ILE A 316 -1.74 -16.88 -2.96
N TYR A 317 -0.48 -16.48 -3.12
CA TYR A 317 0.19 -15.57 -2.19
C TYR A 317 -0.51 -14.19 -2.15
N ILE A 318 -0.77 -13.60 -3.32
CA ILE A 318 -1.47 -12.30 -3.42
C ILE A 318 -2.87 -12.41 -2.82
N PHE A 319 -3.58 -13.49 -3.12
CA PHE A 319 -4.91 -13.75 -2.55
C PHE A 319 -4.85 -13.86 -1.01
N THR A 320 -3.88 -14.62 -0.47
CA THR A 320 -3.67 -14.73 0.98
C THR A 320 -3.39 -13.37 1.61
N MET A 321 -2.54 -12.55 0.96
CA MET A 321 -2.22 -11.21 1.44
C MET A 321 -3.46 -10.29 1.46
N LYS A 322 -4.30 -10.37 0.43
CA LYS A 322 -5.58 -9.62 0.41
C LYS A 322 -6.55 -10.12 1.48
N LEU A 323 -6.66 -11.43 1.63
CA LEU A 323 -7.54 -12.04 2.64
C LEU A 323 -7.15 -11.62 4.06
N THR A 324 -5.86 -11.68 4.40
CA THR A 324 -5.37 -11.26 5.73
C THR A 324 -5.52 -9.76 5.97
N SER A 325 -5.35 -8.92 4.91
CA SER A 325 -5.61 -7.49 5.00
C SER A 325 -7.10 -7.19 5.26
N VAL A 326 -8.01 -7.89 4.58
CA VAL A 326 -9.46 -7.80 4.82
C VAL A 326 -9.81 -8.27 6.23
N ALA A 327 -9.18 -9.35 6.72
CA ALA A 327 -9.38 -9.81 8.09
C ALA A 327 -8.89 -8.78 9.12
N ALA A 328 -7.79 -8.06 8.85
CA ALA A 328 -7.35 -6.97 9.72
C ALA A 328 -8.38 -5.82 9.73
N THR A 329 -8.93 -5.46 8.58
CA THR A 329 -9.88 -4.36 8.49
C THR A 329 -11.24 -4.69 9.11
N ASN A 330 -11.75 -5.91 8.92
CA ASN A 330 -13.15 -6.23 9.23
C ASN A 330 -13.33 -7.23 10.40
N ALA A 331 -12.29 -8.00 10.75
CA ALA A 331 -12.37 -9.03 11.77
C ALA A 331 -11.44 -8.80 12.99
N GLY A 332 -10.83 -7.61 13.10
CA GLY A 332 -10.01 -7.24 14.24
C GLY A 332 -8.66 -7.96 14.34
N LEU A 333 -8.17 -8.55 13.24
CA LEU A 333 -6.83 -9.14 13.21
C LEU A 333 -5.78 -8.02 13.31
N ASP A 334 -4.77 -8.21 14.17
CA ASP A 334 -3.69 -7.24 14.31
C ASP A 334 -3.00 -6.98 12.96
N PRO A 335 -2.85 -5.71 12.52
CA PRO A 335 -2.27 -5.37 11.22
C PRO A 335 -0.84 -5.89 11.00
N LEU A 336 -0.01 -5.91 12.04
CA LEU A 336 1.35 -6.45 11.96
C LEU A 336 1.30 -7.95 11.66
N ILE A 337 0.47 -8.69 12.38
CA ILE A 337 0.31 -10.14 12.18
C ILE A 337 -0.26 -10.39 10.77
N ALA A 338 -1.29 -9.66 10.36
CA ALA A 338 -1.94 -9.82 9.06
C ALA A 338 -0.97 -9.75 7.88
N VAL A 339 -0.06 -8.79 7.87
CA VAL A 339 0.90 -8.60 6.76
C VAL A 339 2.05 -9.61 6.76
N TRP A 340 2.33 -10.27 7.90
CA TRP A 340 3.39 -11.29 8.00
C TRP A 340 2.90 -12.72 7.77
N ILE A 341 1.60 -13.01 7.99
CA ILE A 341 1.03 -14.34 7.76
C ILE A 341 1.38 -14.92 6.37
N PRO A 342 1.21 -14.20 5.25
CA PRO A 342 1.56 -14.74 3.93
C PRO A 342 3.03 -15.15 3.84
N ASN A 343 3.94 -14.31 4.33
CA ASN A 343 5.37 -14.59 4.31
C ASN A 343 5.71 -15.85 5.12
N VAL A 344 5.16 -15.99 6.32
CA VAL A 344 5.40 -17.15 7.19
C VAL A 344 4.81 -18.43 6.57
N LEU A 345 3.56 -18.36 6.12
CA LEU A 345 2.89 -19.51 5.50
C LEU A 345 3.67 -20.02 4.28
N PHE A 346 4.04 -19.12 3.38
CA PHE A 346 4.77 -19.50 2.16
C PHE A 346 6.23 -19.85 2.43
N ALA A 347 6.86 -19.32 3.50
CA ALA A 347 8.16 -19.79 3.94
C ALA A 347 8.11 -21.25 4.39
N LEU A 348 7.09 -21.66 5.14
CA LEU A 348 6.87 -23.05 5.54
C LEU A 348 6.67 -23.96 4.32
N VAL A 349 5.84 -23.52 3.36
CA VAL A 349 5.67 -24.23 2.07
C VAL A 349 7.01 -24.31 1.32
N GLY A 350 7.77 -23.23 1.28
CA GLY A 350 9.09 -23.20 0.65
C GLY A 350 10.10 -24.17 1.27
N ILE A 351 10.13 -24.23 2.60
CA ILE A 351 10.97 -25.18 3.35
C ILE A 351 10.55 -26.63 3.03
N TRP A 352 9.25 -26.91 3.01
CA TRP A 352 8.75 -28.24 2.67
C TRP A 352 9.14 -28.66 1.22
N ILE A 353 9.02 -27.75 0.24
CA ILE A 353 9.44 -28.01 -1.15
C ILE A 353 10.95 -28.18 -1.23
N TYR A 354 11.73 -27.37 -0.50
CA TYR A 354 13.18 -27.47 -0.43
C TYR A 354 13.65 -28.83 0.11
N GLN A 355 12.97 -29.37 1.14
CA GLN A 355 13.32 -30.70 1.69
C GLN A 355 13.15 -31.80 0.65
N LYS A 356 12.29 -31.62 -0.33
CA LYS A 356 12.05 -32.55 -1.44
C LYS A 356 12.88 -32.27 -2.68
N ALA A 357 13.69 -31.18 -2.70
CA ALA A 357 14.57 -30.86 -3.83
C ALA A 357 15.69 -31.92 -3.99
N PRO A 358 16.25 -32.08 -5.21
CA PRO A 358 17.37 -32.97 -5.42
C PRO A 358 18.57 -32.48 -4.59
N LYS A 359 19.17 -33.39 -3.84
CA LYS A 359 20.33 -33.13 -2.97
C LYS A 359 21.56 -33.74 -3.59
#